data_46d1cad642d5537735ce562f38223efd
#
_entry.id   46d1cad642d5537735ce562f38223efd
#
_cell.length_a   1.000
_cell.length_b   1.000
_cell.length_c   1.000
_cell.angle_alpha   90.00
_cell.angle_beta   90.00
_cell.angle_gamma   90.00
#
_symmetry.space_group_name_H-M   'P 1'
#
loop_
_entity.id
_entity.type
_entity.pdbx_description
1 polymer ?
#
loop_
_entity_poly.entity_id
_entity_poly.type
_entity_poly.pdbx_seq_one_letter_code
_entity_poly.pdbx_strand_id
1 'polypeptide(L)'
;MRAIGVNSYGGPDALEVVELPEPHAGRGEVRLRVRAAAVNPTDTLVRNGARAEHQRKDPPPYVPGMDAAGEVDEIGEGTDTELHVGDAAMAIVVPDGSHGAYAEHVVVPAASVVRAPAGVSA
;
A
#
# COMPACT_ATOMS: atom_id res chain seq x y z
N MET A 1 -11.29 -4.56 -4.74
CA MET A 1 -9.99 -5.20 -5.00
C MET A 1 -9.66 -6.24 -3.95
N ARG A 2 -8.76 -7.15 -4.28
CA ARG A 2 -8.25 -8.12 -3.32
C ARG A 2 -7.04 -7.56 -2.59
N ALA A 3 -6.92 -7.95 -1.32
CA ALA A 3 -5.75 -7.65 -0.50
C ALA A 3 -5.49 -8.83 0.43
N ILE A 4 -4.34 -8.82 1.07
CA ILE A 4 -4.00 -9.77 2.13
C ILE A 4 -4.01 -8.99 3.44
N GLY A 5 -4.84 -9.41 4.36
CA GLY A 5 -5.00 -8.68 5.61
C GLY A 5 -5.44 -9.54 6.77
N VAL A 6 -5.65 -8.90 7.91
CA VAL A 6 -6.15 -9.54 9.12
C VAL A 6 -7.44 -8.88 9.59
N ASN A 7 -8.45 -9.67 9.86
CA ASN A 7 -9.66 -9.22 10.56
C ASN A 7 -9.49 -9.31 12.08
N SER A 8 -8.65 -10.24 12.52
CA SER A 8 -8.28 -10.40 13.92
C SER A 8 -6.79 -10.64 14.02
N TYR A 9 -6.15 -9.99 14.96
CA TYR A 9 -4.71 -10.14 15.15
C TYR A 9 -4.31 -11.57 15.51
N GLY A 10 -3.13 -11.98 15.07
CA GLY A 10 -2.63 -13.31 15.36
C GLY A 10 -1.32 -13.65 14.68
N GLY A 11 -1.02 -14.92 14.62
CA GLY A 11 0.13 -15.48 13.93
C GLY A 11 -0.06 -15.51 12.41
N PRO A 12 0.83 -16.21 11.68
CA PRO A 12 0.77 -16.27 10.20
C PRO A 12 -0.58 -16.69 9.64
N ASP A 13 -1.29 -17.56 10.34
CA ASP A 13 -2.61 -18.04 9.91
C ASP A 13 -3.72 -16.97 9.98
N ALA A 14 -3.44 -15.83 10.63
CA ALA A 14 -4.38 -14.72 10.67
C ALA A 14 -4.47 -13.96 9.34
N LEU A 15 -3.45 -14.08 8.49
CA LEU A 15 -3.47 -13.48 7.16
C LEU A 15 -4.45 -14.21 6.26
N GLU A 16 -5.30 -13.45 5.59
CA GLU A 16 -6.32 -13.99 4.70
C GLU A 16 -6.56 -13.05 3.52
N VAL A 17 -7.13 -13.59 2.45
CA VAL A 17 -7.57 -12.77 1.32
C VAL A 17 -8.82 -12.01 1.76
N VAL A 18 -8.79 -10.70 1.60
CA VAL A 18 -9.92 -9.81 1.93
C VAL A 18 -10.31 -9.00 0.70
N GLU A 19 -11.59 -8.65 0.63
CA GLU A 19 -12.11 -7.73 -0.38
C GLU A 19 -12.23 -6.34 0.19
N LEU A 20 -11.71 -5.35 -0.54
CA LEU A 20 -11.75 -3.95 -0.18
C LEU A 20 -12.26 -3.12 -1.35
N PRO A 21 -12.90 -1.97 -1.08
CA PRO A 21 -13.17 -1.01 -2.14
C PRO A 21 -11.88 -0.61 -2.85
N GLU A 22 -11.94 -0.40 -4.15
CA GLU A 22 -10.80 0.10 -4.90
C GLU A 22 -10.50 1.53 -4.46
N PRO A 23 -9.29 1.83 -3.98
CA PRO A 23 -8.97 3.19 -3.55
C PRO A 23 -8.75 4.10 -4.75
N HIS A 24 -8.97 5.39 -4.56
CA HIS A 24 -8.73 6.40 -5.58
C HIS A 24 -7.81 7.48 -5.07
N ALA A 25 -6.91 7.94 -5.94
CA ALA A 25 -5.98 9.01 -5.62
C ALA A 25 -6.72 10.34 -5.54
N GLY A 26 -6.57 11.02 -4.42
CA GLY A 26 -7.00 12.39 -4.24
C GLY A 26 -5.88 13.37 -4.59
N ARG A 27 -6.13 14.65 -4.32
CA ARG A 27 -5.14 15.71 -4.58
C ARG A 27 -3.87 15.46 -3.78
N GLY A 28 -2.72 15.50 -4.46
CA GLY A 28 -1.41 15.23 -3.86
C GLY A 28 -1.06 13.76 -3.78
N GLU A 29 -1.92 12.88 -4.30
CA GLU A 29 -1.74 11.43 -4.21
C GLU A 29 -1.62 10.78 -5.58
N VAL A 30 -0.97 9.63 -5.60
CA VAL A 30 -0.95 8.74 -6.75
C VAL A 30 -1.34 7.34 -6.33
N ARG A 31 -1.92 6.58 -7.26
CA ARG A 31 -2.22 5.17 -7.05
C ARG A 31 -1.26 4.31 -7.86
N LEU A 32 -0.74 3.29 -7.22
CA LEU A 32 0.06 2.27 -7.88
C LEU A 32 -0.74 1.00 -8.03
N ARG A 33 -0.65 0.38 -9.20
CA ARG A 33 -0.97 -1.03 -9.37
C ARG A 33 0.23 -1.80 -8.86
N VAL A 34 0.07 -2.52 -7.77
CA VAL A 34 1.17 -3.21 -7.10
C VAL A 34 1.54 -4.48 -7.84
N ARG A 35 2.82 -4.62 -8.16
CA ARG A 35 3.40 -5.85 -8.76
C ARG A 35 4.21 -6.64 -7.75
N ALA A 36 4.82 -5.95 -6.80
CA ALA A 36 5.62 -6.56 -5.76
C ALA A 36 5.60 -5.69 -4.50
N ALA A 37 5.64 -6.33 -3.36
CA ALA A 37 5.81 -5.69 -2.07
C ALA A 37 6.76 -6.56 -1.24
N ALA A 38 7.67 -5.94 -0.50
CA ALA A 38 8.58 -6.67 0.35
C ALA A 38 7.89 -7.06 1.67
N VAL A 39 8.44 -8.06 2.33
CA VAL A 39 8.02 -8.44 3.68
C VAL A 39 9.03 -7.88 4.67
N ASN A 40 8.55 -7.04 5.57
CA ASN A 40 9.38 -6.35 6.56
C ASN A 40 8.93 -6.74 7.99
N PRO A 41 9.81 -6.58 9.00
CA PRO A 41 9.43 -6.87 10.39
C PRO A 41 8.17 -6.12 10.85
N THR A 42 7.97 -4.89 10.40
CA THR A 42 6.76 -4.11 10.74
C THR A 42 5.47 -4.78 10.27
N ASP A 43 5.52 -5.54 9.17
CA ASP A 43 4.35 -6.26 8.67
C ASP A 43 3.87 -7.32 9.67
N THR A 44 4.79 -7.96 10.37
CA THR A 44 4.45 -8.92 11.43
C THR A 44 3.83 -8.22 12.64
N LEU A 45 4.25 -6.98 12.93
CA LEU A 45 3.69 -6.17 14.00
C LEU A 45 2.26 -5.69 13.67
N VAL A 46 1.99 -5.39 12.42
CA VAL A 46 0.63 -5.10 11.95
C VAL A 46 -0.24 -6.34 12.13
N ARG A 47 0.25 -7.49 11.71
CA ARG A 47 -0.47 -8.75 11.80
C ARG A 47 -0.80 -9.17 13.23
N ASN A 48 0.14 -9.03 14.15
CA ASN A 48 0.00 -9.54 15.51
C ASN A 48 -0.62 -8.56 16.52
N GLY A 49 -0.91 -7.34 16.12
CA GLY A 49 -1.55 -6.34 16.96
C GLY A 49 -0.59 -5.44 17.74
N ALA A 50 0.72 -5.60 17.60
CA ALA A 50 1.68 -4.73 18.29
C ALA A 50 1.57 -3.27 17.86
N ARG A 51 1.04 -3.01 16.68
CA ARG A 51 0.79 -1.65 16.16
C ARG A 51 -0.69 -1.23 16.23
N ALA A 52 -1.48 -1.88 17.05
CA ALA A 52 -2.92 -1.60 17.13
C ALA A 52 -3.22 -0.13 17.44
N GLU A 53 -2.38 0.54 18.22
CA GLU A 53 -2.57 1.95 18.54
C GLU A 53 -2.53 2.87 17.32
N HIS A 54 -1.77 2.51 16.30
CA HIS A 54 -1.70 3.25 15.05
C HIS A 54 -2.92 3.00 14.14
N GLN A 55 -3.72 1.99 14.47
CA GLN A 55 -4.85 1.54 13.64
C GLN A 55 -6.22 1.79 14.29
N ARG A 56 -6.26 2.30 15.51
CA ARG A 56 -7.49 2.44 16.31
C ARG A 56 -8.62 3.22 15.64
N LYS A 57 -8.28 4.12 14.74
CA LYS A 57 -9.27 4.97 14.06
C LYS A 57 -10.01 4.23 12.96
N ASP A 58 -9.45 3.14 12.49
CA ASP A 58 -9.95 2.43 11.33
C ASP A 58 -10.46 1.04 11.74
N PRO A 59 -11.56 0.59 11.16
CA PRO A 59 -12.02 -0.78 11.38
C PRO A 59 -11.13 -1.77 10.62
N PRO A 60 -11.09 -3.05 11.05
CA PRO A 60 -10.45 -4.10 10.25
C PRO A 60 -11.20 -4.27 8.91
N PRO A 61 -10.59 -4.90 7.90
CA PRO A 61 -9.31 -5.59 7.96
C PRO A 61 -8.11 -4.63 7.91
N TYR A 62 -7.00 -5.05 8.52
CA TYR A 62 -5.73 -4.34 8.46
C TYR A 62 -4.81 -5.02 7.47
N VAL A 63 -4.25 -4.24 6.55
CA VAL A 63 -3.41 -4.75 5.45
C VAL A 63 -1.98 -4.30 5.68
N PRO A 64 -1.03 -5.24 5.84
CA PRO A 64 0.39 -4.90 5.95
C PRO A 64 0.99 -4.40 4.65
N GLY A 65 2.27 -4.07 4.69
CA GLY A 65 3.07 -3.67 3.54
C GLY A 65 3.54 -2.23 3.62
N MET A 66 4.87 -2.05 3.67
CA MET A 66 5.51 -0.74 3.84
C MET A 66 6.17 -0.20 2.58
N ASP A 67 6.18 -0.98 1.53
CA ASP A 67 6.74 -0.57 0.24
C ASP A 67 6.02 -1.28 -0.89
N ALA A 68 6.13 -0.71 -2.05
CA ALA A 68 5.53 -1.28 -3.25
C ALA A 68 6.36 -0.94 -4.47
N ALA A 69 6.35 -1.83 -5.43
CA ALA A 69 6.81 -1.58 -6.78
C ALA A 69 5.69 -1.95 -7.76
N GLY A 70 5.54 -1.16 -8.80
CA GLY A 70 4.49 -1.39 -9.79
C GLY A 70 4.39 -0.27 -10.79
N GLU A 71 3.21 0.00 -11.29
CA GLU A 71 2.96 1.08 -12.24
C GLU A 71 2.00 2.11 -11.63
N VAL A 72 2.29 3.37 -11.92
CA VAL A 72 1.33 4.46 -11.65
C VAL A 72 0.11 4.25 -12.55
N ASP A 73 -1.07 4.11 -11.98
CA ASP A 73 -2.29 3.93 -12.76
C ASP A 73 -3.36 5.00 -12.52
N GLU A 74 -3.15 5.86 -11.54
CA GLU A 74 -4.03 7.02 -11.30
C GLU A 74 -3.24 8.13 -10.60
N ILE A 75 -3.45 9.36 -11.02
CA ILE A 75 -2.87 10.55 -10.37
C ILE A 75 -4.03 11.45 -9.99
N GLY A 76 -4.07 11.85 -8.73
CA GLY A 76 -5.12 12.73 -8.22
C GLY A 76 -5.13 14.08 -8.92
N GLU A 77 -6.33 14.59 -9.17
CA GLU A 77 -6.49 15.87 -9.84
C GLU A 77 -5.76 16.99 -9.08
N GLY A 78 -5.03 17.81 -9.80
CA GLY A 78 -4.27 18.94 -9.22
C GLY A 78 -2.99 18.52 -8.49
N THR A 79 -2.55 17.28 -8.63
CA THR A 79 -1.32 16.79 -8.02
C THR A 79 -0.09 17.31 -8.77
N ASP A 80 0.81 17.98 -8.06
CA ASP A 80 2.09 18.44 -8.60
C ASP A 80 3.10 17.29 -8.56
N THR A 81 3.39 16.71 -9.71
CA THR A 81 4.30 15.57 -9.82
C THR A 81 4.85 15.45 -11.23
N GLU A 82 6.06 14.91 -11.35
CA GLU A 82 6.66 14.57 -12.63
C GLU A 82 6.30 13.16 -13.11
N LEU A 83 5.55 12.40 -12.29
CA LEU A 83 5.10 11.07 -12.64
C LEU A 83 3.98 11.14 -13.68
N HIS A 84 3.89 10.09 -14.50
CA HIS A 84 2.81 9.91 -15.47
C HIS A 84 2.17 8.54 -15.30
N VAL A 85 0.90 8.43 -15.63
CA VAL A 85 0.21 7.15 -15.69
C VAL A 85 0.96 6.24 -16.66
N GLY A 86 1.27 5.01 -16.23
CA GLY A 86 2.07 4.04 -16.97
C GLY A 86 3.54 3.98 -16.53
N ASP A 87 4.01 4.93 -15.74
CA ASP A 87 5.39 4.89 -15.23
C ASP A 87 5.59 3.71 -14.29
N ALA A 88 6.70 2.99 -14.47
CA ALA A 88 7.19 2.05 -13.48
C ALA A 88 7.70 2.83 -12.28
N ALA A 89 7.28 2.45 -11.08
CA ALA A 89 7.53 3.24 -9.88
C ALA A 89 7.74 2.38 -8.63
N MET A 90 8.38 2.98 -7.65
CA MET A 90 8.54 2.43 -6.31
C MET A 90 7.99 3.43 -5.30
N ALA A 91 7.43 2.92 -4.23
CA ALA A 91 6.84 3.76 -3.19
C ALA A 91 7.16 3.25 -1.79
N ILE A 92 7.24 4.20 -0.86
CA ILE A 92 7.18 3.91 0.57
C ILE A 92 5.73 4.07 1.00
N VAL A 93 5.24 3.09 1.75
CA VAL A 93 3.91 3.11 2.34
C VAL A 93 4.07 3.21 3.85
N VAL A 94 3.78 4.37 4.40
CA VAL A 94 3.90 4.60 5.84
C VAL A 94 2.87 3.74 6.56
N PRO A 95 3.26 2.94 7.57
CA PRO A 95 2.36 1.99 8.22
C PRO A 95 1.47 2.66 9.28
N ASP A 96 0.93 3.82 8.96
CA ASP A 96 -0.06 4.52 9.78
C ASP A 96 -1.42 4.39 9.12
N GLY A 97 -2.36 3.76 9.81
CA GLY A 97 -3.68 3.48 9.26
C GLY A 97 -3.89 2.00 8.97
N SER A 98 -4.90 1.72 8.18
CA SER A 98 -5.40 0.35 8.02
C SER A 98 -4.87 -0.40 6.82
N HIS A 99 -4.42 0.29 5.79
CA HIS A 99 -4.15 -0.35 4.50
C HIS A 99 -2.74 -0.06 3.99
N GLY A 100 -1.93 -1.11 3.91
CA GLY A 100 -0.59 -1.09 3.34
C GLY A 100 -0.54 -1.69 1.92
N ALA A 101 0.64 -2.12 1.53
CA ALA A 101 0.94 -2.50 0.15
C ALA A 101 0.55 -3.93 -0.25
N TYR A 102 0.09 -4.77 0.69
CA TYR A 102 -0.35 -6.13 0.35
C TYR A 102 -1.73 -6.12 -0.30
N ALA A 103 -1.87 -5.38 -1.37
CA ALA A 103 -3.12 -5.17 -2.09
C ALA A 103 -2.85 -5.00 -3.59
N GLU A 104 -3.87 -5.15 -4.40
CA GLU A 104 -3.74 -4.93 -5.85
C GLU A 104 -3.41 -3.48 -6.19
N HIS A 105 -3.93 -2.55 -5.40
CA HIS A 105 -3.68 -1.11 -5.55
C HIS A 105 -3.37 -0.48 -4.20
N VAL A 106 -2.51 0.53 -4.22
CA VAL A 106 -2.23 1.35 -3.04
C VAL A 106 -2.19 2.83 -3.44
N VAL A 107 -2.78 3.67 -2.61
CA VAL A 107 -2.74 5.13 -2.78
C VAL A 107 -1.76 5.71 -1.77
N VAL A 108 -0.84 6.51 -2.25
CA VAL A 108 0.21 7.11 -1.43
C VAL A 108 0.42 8.57 -1.83
N PRO A 109 0.99 9.40 -0.94
CA PRO A 109 1.40 10.75 -1.33
C PRO A 109 2.37 10.70 -2.51
N ALA A 110 2.23 11.59 -3.46
CA ALA A 110 3.13 11.66 -4.62
C ALA A 110 4.61 11.82 -4.21
N ALA A 111 4.86 12.51 -3.09
CA ALA A 111 6.20 12.68 -2.54
C ALA A 111 6.85 11.36 -2.05
N SER A 112 6.06 10.31 -1.86
CA SER A 112 6.53 9.00 -1.43
C SER A 112 6.85 8.06 -2.59
N VAL A 113 6.77 8.54 -3.82
CA VAL A 113 6.92 7.73 -5.04
C VAL A 113 8.06 8.26 -5.88
N VAL A 114 8.87 7.35 -6.41
CA VAL A 114 9.90 7.65 -7.40
C VAL A 114 9.77 6.68 -8.58
N ARG A 115 10.23 7.11 -9.76
CA ARG A 115 10.32 6.20 -10.90
C ARG A 115 11.30 5.08 -10.58
N ALA A 116 10.95 3.88 -10.99
CA ALA A 116 11.87 2.74 -10.91
C ALA A 116 13.07 2.98 -11.84
N PRO A 117 14.28 2.49 -11.47
CA PRO A 117 15.42 2.58 -12.36
C PRO A 117 15.16 1.89 -13.71
N ALA A 118 15.68 2.47 -14.78
CA ALA A 118 15.54 1.90 -16.11
C ALA A 118 16.16 0.50 -16.17
N GLY A 119 15.48 -0.43 -16.85
CA GLY A 119 15.95 -1.80 -17.03
C GLY A 119 15.74 -2.73 -15.83
N VAL A 120 15.04 -2.28 -14.79
CA VAL A 120 14.73 -3.08 -13.61
C VAL A 120 13.24 -3.42 -13.61
N SER A 121 12.93 -4.70 -13.42
CA SER A 121 11.54 -5.17 -13.24
C SER A 121 11.09 -5.01 -11.79
N ALA A 122 9.80 -4.98 -11.61
CA ALA A 122 9.21 -4.94 -10.27
C ALA A 122 9.47 -6.24 -9.48
#